data_3fc68c1e4d66336d60068ca4cbb3dbda
#
_entry.id   3fc68c1e4d66336d60068ca4cbb3dbda
#
_cell.length_a   1.000
_cell.length_b   1.000
_cell.length_c   1.000
_cell.angle_alpha   90.00
_cell.angle_beta   90.00
_cell.angle_gamma   90.00
#
_symmetry.space_group_name_H-M   'P 1'
#
loop_
_entity.id
_entity.type
_entity.pdbx_description
1 polymer ?
#
loop_
_entity_poly.entity_id
_entity_poly.type
_entity_poly.pdbx_seq_one_letter_code
_entity_poly.pdbx_strand_id
1 'polypeptide(L)'
;MARTRSQQSEVVTSLVGAARHHAGAPPADDAPHRPDVGRGGPVWGKHRVLLLNATYEPLTAISIRRAVVLVLRERADVVHSDERGSQIHSADVSMAVPSVIRLRTYVRVPYRAKIPMTRAALMHRDRFRCGYCGAKADTIDHVVPRSRGGAHNWENCVACCASCNHKKADRLLSELGWTLRASLTPPKGRHWRLLATVKEIDPAWSQYIDVGAA
;
A
#
# COMPACT_ATOMS: atom_id res chain seq x y z
N MET A 1 42.15 -20.44 -15.14
CA MET A 1 42.41 -20.17 -13.70
C MET A 1 41.07 -19.95 -13.02
N ALA A 2 40.72 -20.87 -12.15
CA ALA A 2 39.47 -20.96 -11.43
C ALA A 2 39.54 -20.17 -10.10
N ARG A 3 38.34 -19.99 -9.50
CA ARG A 3 37.99 -19.46 -8.18
C ARG A 3 37.42 -18.04 -8.28
N THR A 4 36.20 -17.73 -7.79
CA THR A 4 35.55 -18.14 -6.53
C THR A 4 34.02 -17.99 -6.66
N ARG A 5 33.30 -19.10 -6.60
CA ARG A 5 31.88 -19.18 -6.22
C ARG A 5 31.89 -19.89 -4.88
N SER A 6 31.70 -19.17 -3.79
CA SER A 6 31.31 -19.77 -2.51
C SER A 6 31.21 -18.67 -1.46
N GLN A 7 30.00 -18.30 -1.07
CA GLN A 7 29.68 -17.76 0.27
C GLN A 7 28.25 -17.22 0.45
N GLN A 8 27.27 -17.65 -0.36
CA GLN A 8 25.87 -17.20 -0.14
C GLN A 8 24.85 -18.35 0.00
N SER A 9 25.26 -19.57 0.29
CA SER A 9 24.34 -20.72 0.39
C SER A 9 24.17 -21.32 1.79
N GLU A 10 24.67 -20.70 2.86
CA GLU A 10 24.67 -21.32 4.21
C GLU A 10 23.55 -20.93 5.17
N VAL A 11 22.60 -20.12 4.79
CA VAL A 11 21.53 -19.69 5.71
C VAL A 11 20.22 -20.51 5.60
N VAL A 12 20.09 -21.39 4.64
CA VAL A 12 18.83 -22.13 4.40
C VAL A 12 18.84 -23.60 4.87
N THR A 13 19.97 -24.17 5.27
CA THR A 13 20.10 -25.64 5.49
C THR A 13 20.02 -26.08 6.95
N SER A 14 19.67 -25.22 7.92
CA SER A 14 19.70 -25.58 9.35
C SER A 14 18.33 -25.89 9.99
N LEU A 15 17.30 -26.23 9.25
CA LEU A 15 15.97 -26.52 9.84
C LEU A 15 15.39 -27.90 9.47
N VAL A 16 16.18 -28.86 9.09
CA VAL A 16 15.68 -30.23 8.92
C VAL A 16 16.55 -31.19 9.76
N GLY A 17 16.05 -31.55 10.91
CA GLY A 17 16.60 -32.71 11.65
C GLY A 17 16.69 -32.54 13.16
N ALA A 18 15.65 -32.84 13.90
CA ALA A 18 15.78 -33.39 15.25
C ALA A 18 14.57 -34.28 15.58
N ALA A 19 14.90 -35.54 15.75
CA ALA A 19 14.01 -36.66 16.02
C ALA A 19 13.53 -36.68 17.47
N ARG A 20 12.40 -37.29 17.64
CA ARG A 20 11.65 -37.81 18.79
C ARG A 20 12.49 -38.31 19.98
N HIS A 21 12.21 -37.77 21.16
CA HIS A 21 12.32 -38.51 22.42
C HIS A 21 11.09 -38.22 23.29
N HIS A 22 10.36 -39.29 23.63
CA HIS A 22 9.33 -39.30 24.65
C HIS A 22 9.99 -39.21 26.03
N ALA A 23 9.61 -38.24 26.84
CA ALA A 23 9.78 -38.26 28.30
C ALA A 23 8.72 -37.38 28.93
N GLY A 24 8.01 -37.95 29.88
CA GLY A 24 7.25 -37.50 31.01
C GLY A 24 6.63 -36.09 31.05
N ALA A 25 5.32 -36.01 31.27
CA ALA A 25 4.59 -34.77 31.54
C ALA A 25 5.05 -34.14 32.87
N PRO A 26 5.43 -32.88 32.92
CA PRO A 26 5.55 -32.10 34.16
C PRO A 26 4.21 -31.56 34.62
N PRO A 27 4.07 -31.16 35.93
CA PRO A 27 2.82 -30.74 36.53
C PRO A 27 2.33 -29.41 35.93
N ALA A 28 1.01 -29.30 35.82
CA ALA A 28 0.28 -28.11 35.40
C ALA A 28 0.45 -27.01 36.47
N ASP A 29 1.29 -26.01 36.23
CA ASP A 29 1.21 -24.66 36.82
C ASP A 29 2.34 -23.73 36.37
N ASP A 30 2.75 -23.81 35.07
CA ASP A 30 3.56 -22.76 34.45
C ASP A 30 3.27 -22.71 32.93
N ALA A 31 2.05 -22.29 32.62
CA ALA A 31 1.74 -21.95 31.22
C ALA A 31 2.47 -20.64 30.89
N PRO A 32 3.38 -20.63 29.91
CA PRO A 32 4.00 -19.38 29.48
C PRO A 32 2.89 -18.45 28.99
N HIS A 33 2.88 -17.25 29.55
CA HIS A 33 2.02 -16.15 29.18
C HIS A 33 1.98 -16.02 27.65
N ARG A 34 0.89 -16.46 27.05
CA ARG A 34 0.66 -16.22 25.62
C ARG A 34 0.65 -14.70 25.43
N PRO A 35 1.53 -14.13 24.62
CA PRO A 35 1.43 -12.71 24.30
C PRO A 35 0.03 -12.46 23.78
N ASP A 36 -0.64 -11.47 24.32
CA ASP A 36 -1.94 -10.99 23.90
C ASP A 36 -1.86 -10.69 22.41
N VAL A 37 -2.35 -11.63 21.59
CA VAL A 37 -2.48 -11.45 20.15
C VAL A 37 -3.64 -10.49 20.00
N GLY A 38 -3.31 -9.20 20.11
CA GLY A 38 -4.25 -8.11 19.92
C GLY A 38 -5.14 -8.45 18.73
N ARG A 39 -6.46 -8.36 18.92
CA ARG A 39 -7.51 -8.59 17.92
C ARG A 39 -7.39 -7.58 16.77
N GLY A 40 -6.26 -7.60 16.07
CA GLY A 40 -6.09 -7.00 14.76
C GLY A 40 -6.92 -7.83 13.79
N GLY A 41 -7.92 -7.22 13.17
CA GLY A 41 -8.67 -7.85 12.10
C GLY A 41 -7.73 -8.41 11.01
N PRO A 42 -8.18 -9.35 10.17
CA PRO A 42 -7.30 -10.15 9.33
C PRO A 42 -6.38 -9.24 8.51
N VAL A 43 -5.09 -9.38 8.73
CA VAL A 43 -3.98 -8.66 8.06
C VAL A 43 -4.11 -8.69 6.54
N TRP A 44 -4.83 -9.69 6.03
CA TRP A 44 -5.03 -9.98 4.62
C TRP A 44 -5.89 -8.96 3.84
N GLY A 45 -6.77 -8.21 4.51
CA GLY A 45 -7.82 -7.45 3.83
C GLY A 45 -7.43 -6.05 3.35
N LYS A 46 -6.55 -5.36 4.05
CA LYS A 46 -6.26 -3.93 3.82
C LYS A 46 -4.81 -3.63 3.47
N HIS A 47 -3.87 -4.48 3.88
CA HIS A 47 -2.45 -4.28 3.63
C HIS A 47 -2.10 -4.51 2.16
N ARG A 48 -1.37 -3.57 1.59
CA ARG A 48 -0.80 -3.68 0.25
C ARG A 48 0.70 -3.84 0.36
N VAL A 49 1.28 -4.57 -0.56
CA VAL A 49 2.73 -4.81 -0.66
C VAL A 49 3.22 -4.15 -1.94
N LEU A 50 4.26 -3.34 -1.83
CA LEU A 50 4.90 -2.74 -2.99
C LEU A 50 5.65 -3.81 -3.78
N LEU A 51 5.32 -3.95 -5.05
CA LEU A 51 6.04 -4.80 -5.99
C LEU A 51 7.03 -3.95 -6.78
N LEU A 52 8.30 -4.27 -6.65
CA LEU A 52 9.38 -3.69 -7.43
C LEU A 52 9.76 -4.60 -8.61
N ASN A 53 10.25 -3.99 -9.67
CA ASN A 53 10.94 -4.69 -10.75
C ASN A 53 12.32 -5.20 -10.27
N ALA A 54 12.98 -6.04 -11.05
CA ALA A 54 14.35 -6.48 -10.78
C ALA A 54 15.34 -5.29 -10.65
N THR A 55 15.04 -4.18 -11.29
CA THR A 55 15.80 -2.91 -11.25
C THR A 55 15.39 -1.97 -10.12
N TYR A 56 14.60 -2.43 -9.13
CA TYR A 56 14.05 -1.63 -8.02
C TYR A 56 13.04 -0.54 -8.44
N GLU A 57 12.59 -0.52 -9.69
CA GLU A 57 11.53 0.38 -10.12
C GLU A 57 10.18 -0.07 -9.55
N PRO A 58 9.38 0.81 -8.94
CA PRO A 58 8.06 0.47 -8.45
C PRO A 58 7.11 0.15 -9.61
N LEU A 59 6.47 -1.01 -9.54
CA LEU A 59 5.54 -1.49 -10.55
C LEU A 59 4.08 -1.25 -10.16
N THR A 60 3.70 -1.75 -8.99
CA THR A 60 2.31 -1.69 -8.51
C THR A 60 2.24 -2.11 -7.04
N ALA A 61 1.09 -1.84 -6.40
CA ALA A 61 0.77 -2.38 -5.09
C ALA A 61 -0.15 -3.61 -5.23
N ILE A 62 0.27 -4.73 -4.66
CA ILE A 62 -0.44 -6.01 -4.70
C ILE A 62 -0.96 -6.41 -3.33
N SER A 63 -1.86 -7.39 -3.27
CA SER A 63 -2.31 -7.95 -1.99
C SER A 63 -1.21 -8.79 -1.35
N ILE A 64 -1.21 -8.89 0.00
CA ILE A 64 -0.29 -9.75 0.74
C ILE A 64 -0.32 -11.18 0.21
N ARG A 65 -1.52 -11.76 -0.03
CA ARG A 65 -1.67 -13.10 -0.58
C ARG A 65 -0.87 -13.29 -1.87
N ARG A 66 -0.96 -12.33 -2.80
CA ARG A 66 -0.21 -12.40 -4.06
C ARG A 66 1.29 -12.26 -3.82
N ALA A 67 1.70 -11.39 -2.89
CA ALA A 67 3.12 -11.22 -2.53
C ALA A 67 3.70 -12.51 -1.97
N VAL A 68 3.02 -13.14 -1.00
CA VAL A 68 3.43 -14.43 -0.41
C VAL A 68 3.57 -15.51 -1.47
N VAL A 69 2.61 -15.63 -2.39
CA VAL A 69 2.68 -16.62 -3.48
C VAL A 69 3.90 -16.37 -4.37
N LEU A 70 4.24 -15.11 -4.67
CA LEU A 70 5.43 -14.79 -5.49
C LEU A 70 6.72 -15.15 -4.75
N VAL A 71 6.80 -14.89 -3.44
CA VAL A 71 7.97 -15.22 -2.61
C VAL A 71 8.12 -16.74 -2.47
N LEU A 72 7.06 -17.46 -2.12
CA LEU A 72 7.09 -18.93 -1.96
C LEU A 72 7.40 -19.67 -3.28
N ARG A 73 7.06 -19.06 -4.43
CA ARG A 73 7.43 -19.59 -5.75
C ARG A 73 8.79 -19.11 -6.22
N GLU A 74 9.59 -18.50 -5.36
CA GLU A 74 10.92 -17.97 -5.66
C GLU A 74 10.97 -17.01 -6.86
N ARG A 75 9.85 -16.34 -7.16
CA ARG A 75 9.75 -15.34 -8.24
C ARG A 75 10.02 -13.92 -7.76
N ALA A 76 10.02 -13.70 -6.45
CA ALA A 76 10.33 -12.41 -5.82
C ALA A 76 11.07 -12.63 -4.50
N ASP A 77 11.88 -11.65 -4.12
CA ASP A 77 12.58 -11.57 -2.85
C ASP A 77 11.90 -10.53 -1.96
N VAL A 78 11.86 -10.76 -0.64
CA VAL A 78 11.43 -9.77 0.34
C VAL A 78 12.54 -8.74 0.51
N VAL A 79 12.22 -7.47 0.31
CA VAL A 79 13.16 -6.34 0.49
C VAL A 79 12.93 -5.67 1.84
N HIS A 80 11.66 -5.44 2.19
CA HIS A 80 11.27 -4.91 3.50
C HIS A 80 10.08 -5.70 4.04
N SER A 81 10.12 -5.96 5.35
CA SER A 81 9.01 -6.51 6.12
C SER A 81 8.25 -5.40 6.84
N ASP A 82 7.03 -5.68 7.29
CA ASP A 82 6.23 -4.77 8.10
C ASP A 82 6.96 -4.40 9.39
N GLU A 83 7.15 -3.11 9.63
CA GLU A 83 7.82 -2.58 10.83
C GLU A 83 7.12 -2.96 12.14
N ARG A 84 5.84 -3.30 12.09
CA ARG A 84 5.04 -3.76 13.24
C ARG A 84 5.37 -5.20 13.65
N GLY A 85 6.26 -5.89 12.91
CA GLY A 85 6.65 -7.26 13.19
C GLY A 85 5.53 -8.29 12.96
N SER A 86 4.51 -7.95 12.18
CA SER A 86 3.41 -8.85 11.86
C SER A 86 3.93 -10.12 11.19
N GLN A 87 3.41 -11.28 11.61
CA GLN A 87 3.79 -12.59 11.10
C GLN A 87 2.62 -13.25 10.39
N ILE A 88 2.94 -14.02 9.36
CA ILE A 88 2.03 -14.93 8.67
C ILE A 88 2.42 -16.33 9.07
N HIS A 89 1.46 -17.08 9.60
CA HIS A 89 1.66 -18.47 10.01
C HIS A 89 0.84 -19.40 9.13
N SER A 90 1.45 -20.54 8.77
CA SER A 90 0.77 -21.71 8.29
C SER A 90 1.14 -22.90 9.19
N ALA A 91 0.68 -24.12 8.89
CA ALA A 91 1.00 -25.29 9.70
C ALA A 91 2.53 -25.51 9.85
N ASP A 92 3.29 -25.24 8.79
CA ASP A 92 4.72 -25.59 8.72
C ASP A 92 5.64 -24.40 8.49
N VAL A 93 5.09 -23.20 8.21
CA VAL A 93 5.90 -22.03 7.82
C VAL A 93 5.40 -20.77 8.54
N SER A 94 6.35 -20.05 9.11
CA SER A 94 6.12 -18.70 9.62
C SER A 94 7.01 -17.72 8.84
N MET A 95 6.44 -16.62 8.39
CA MET A 95 7.18 -15.56 7.70
C MET A 95 6.70 -14.17 8.11
N ALA A 96 7.63 -13.21 8.15
CA ALA A 96 7.26 -11.82 8.36
C ALA A 96 6.38 -11.31 7.21
N VAL A 97 5.39 -10.48 7.53
CA VAL A 97 4.55 -9.84 6.50
C VAL A 97 5.41 -8.94 5.63
N PRO A 98 5.51 -9.18 4.31
CA PRO A 98 6.29 -8.32 3.45
C PRO A 98 5.58 -6.97 3.26
N SER A 99 6.33 -5.87 3.34
CA SER A 99 5.92 -4.53 2.94
C SER A 99 6.36 -4.21 1.51
N VAL A 100 7.56 -4.64 1.14
CA VAL A 100 8.14 -4.45 -0.19
C VAL A 100 8.75 -5.76 -0.68
N ILE A 101 8.42 -6.16 -1.90
CA ILE A 101 9.05 -7.30 -2.58
C ILE A 101 9.58 -6.88 -3.95
N ARG A 102 10.65 -7.55 -4.41
CA ARG A 102 11.31 -7.30 -5.70
C ARG A 102 11.23 -8.56 -6.56
N LEU A 103 10.84 -8.40 -7.81
CA LEU A 103 10.89 -9.48 -8.80
C LEU A 103 12.34 -9.89 -9.07
N ARG A 104 12.59 -11.19 -9.20
CA ARG A 104 13.89 -11.73 -9.64
C ARG A 104 14.13 -11.55 -11.13
N THR A 105 13.06 -11.48 -11.92
CA THR A 105 13.14 -11.30 -13.37
C THR A 105 12.58 -9.94 -13.76
N TYR A 106 13.26 -9.24 -14.66
CA TYR A 106 12.81 -7.96 -15.17
C TYR A 106 11.53 -8.11 -16.00
N VAL A 107 10.55 -7.22 -15.74
CA VAL A 107 9.30 -7.14 -16.50
C VAL A 107 9.23 -5.78 -17.19
N ARG A 108 9.09 -5.79 -18.51
CA ARG A 108 8.85 -4.57 -19.28
C ARG A 108 7.42 -4.09 -19.07
N VAL A 109 7.25 -2.92 -18.48
CA VAL A 109 5.93 -2.29 -18.32
C VAL A 109 5.77 -1.21 -19.39
N PRO A 110 4.74 -1.29 -20.25
CA PRO A 110 4.51 -0.24 -21.24
C PRO A 110 4.15 1.08 -20.55
N TYR A 111 4.80 2.15 -20.98
CA TYR A 111 4.48 3.48 -20.51
C TYR A 111 3.05 3.86 -20.91
N ARG A 112 2.23 4.25 -19.94
CA ARG A 112 0.88 4.77 -20.18
C ARG A 112 0.81 6.19 -19.64
N ALA A 113 0.75 7.18 -20.50
CA ALA A 113 0.78 8.60 -20.14
C ALA A 113 -0.44 9.02 -19.29
N LYS A 114 -1.63 8.46 -19.53
CA LYS A 114 -2.86 8.89 -18.87
C LYS A 114 -3.01 8.25 -17.48
N ILE A 115 -3.07 9.06 -16.44
CA ILE A 115 -3.34 8.65 -15.06
C ILE A 115 -4.86 8.56 -14.88
N PRO A 116 -5.41 7.39 -14.49
CA PRO A 116 -6.84 7.27 -14.24
C PRO A 116 -7.24 8.10 -13.01
N MET A 117 -8.31 8.87 -13.12
CA MET A 117 -8.88 9.56 -11.97
C MET A 117 -9.68 8.55 -11.14
N THR A 118 -9.09 8.12 -10.02
CA THR A 118 -9.75 7.29 -9.02
C THR A 118 -9.95 8.07 -7.73
N ARG A 119 -10.85 7.62 -6.87
CA ARG A 119 -11.02 8.21 -5.53
C ARG A 119 -9.70 8.27 -4.77
N ALA A 120 -8.92 7.19 -4.78
CA ALA A 120 -7.63 7.15 -4.11
C ALA A 120 -6.66 8.19 -4.68
N ALA A 121 -6.51 8.24 -6.00
CA ALA A 121 -5.62 9.20 -6.65
C ALA A 121 -6.02 10.66 -6.34
N LEU A 122 -7.32 10.96 -6.34
CA LEU A 122 -7.82 12.29 -6.05
C LEU A 122 -7.57 12.66 -4.58
N MET A 123 -7.81 11.75 -3.65
CA MET A 123 -7.50 11.96 -2.23
C MET A 123 -5.99 12.19 -2.01
N HIS A 124 -5.11 11.46 -2.69
CA HIS A 124 -3.66 11.68 -2.62
C HIS A 124 -3.26 13.05 -3.20
N ARG A 125 -3.82 13.47 -4.35
CA ARG A 125 -3.56 14.79 -4.94
C ARG A 125 -3.87 15.91 -3.94
N ASP A 126 -5.00 15.80 -3.27
CA ASP A 126 -5.49 16.83 -2.33
C ASP A 126 -4.99 16.58 -0.88
N ARG A 127 -4.01 15.66 -0.69
CA ARG A 127 -3.40 15.33 0.61
C ARG A 127 -4.42 14.98 1.69
N PHE A 128 -5.53 14.35 1.29
CA PHE A 128 -6.65 14.03 2.19
C PHE A 128 -7.24 15.27 2.90
N ARG A 129 -7.10 16.45 2.28
CA ARG A 129 -7.64 17.72 2.79
C ARG A 129 -8.80 18.20 1.94
N CYS A 130 -9.82 18.77 2.62
CA CYS A 130 -10.96 19.38 1.95
C CYS A 130 -10.54 20.62 1.16
N GLY A 131 -10.80 20.63 -0.13
CA GLY A 131 -10.45 21.75 -1.02
C GLY A 131 -11.19 23.05 -0.70
N TYR A 132 -12.21 23.02 0.16
CA TYR A 132 -12.97 24.19 0.57
C TYR A 132 -12.54 24.76 1.93
N CYS A 133 -12.47 23.92 2.97
CA CYS A 133 -12.17 24.37 4.33
C CYS A 133 -10.81 23.92 4.87
N GLY A 134 -10.12 22.99 4.20
CA GLY A 134 -8.83 22.43 4.65
C GLY A 134 -8.93 21.34 5.71
N ALA A 135 -10.12 21.00 6.21
CA ALA A 135 -10.31 19.90 7.16
C ALA A 135 -10.02 18.55 6.49
N LYS A 136 -10.00 17.45 7.28
CA LYS A 136 -9.84 16.09 6.73
C LYS A 136 -10.96 15.80 5.72
N ALA A 137 -10.57 15.32 4.54
CA ALA A 137 -11.51 14.94 3.48
C ALA A 137 -11.85 13.45 3.58
N ASP A 138 -13.11 13.13 3.36
CA ASP A 138 -13.67 11.78 3.35
C ASP A 138 -14.60 11.54 2.16
N THR A 139 -14.93 12.57 1.39
CA THR A 139 -15.76 12.51 0.19
C THR A 139 -15.08 13.14 -1.01
N ILE A 140 -15.71 13.04 -2.19
CA ILE A 140 -15.32 13.75 -3.41
C ILE A 140 -16.51 14.61 -3.83
N ASP A 141 -16.22 15.82 -4.26
CA ASP A 141 -17.21 16.72 -4.83
C ASP A 141 -16.84 17.17 -6.24
N HIS A 142 -17.86 17.53 -7.04
CA HIS A 142 -17.69 18.19 -8.31
C HIS A 142 -17.82 19.71 -8.11
N VAL A 143 -16.76 20.47 -8.37
CA VAL A 143 -16.73 21.93 -8.19
C VAL A 143 -17.87 22.57 -8.94
N VAL A 144 -18.04 22.27 -10.23
CA VAL A 144 -19.26 22.51 -10.99
C VAL A 144 -20.11 21.25 -10.88
N PRO A 145 -21.31 21.30 -10.29
CA PRO A 145 -22.18 20.14 -10.11
C PRO A 145 -22.51 19.44 -11.44
N ARG A 146 -22.64 18.13 -11.41
CA ARG A 146 -23.03 17.34 -12.60
C ARG A 146 -24.38 17.75 -13.15
N SER A 147 -25.33 18.12 -12.29
CA SER A 147 -26.63 18.67 -12.65
C SER A 147 -26.53 19.97 -13.44
N ARG A 148 -25.41 20.67 -13.34
CA ARG A 148 -25.11 21.92 -14.04
C ARG A 148 -24.05 21.75 -15.15
N GLY A 149 -23.87 20.52 -15.65
CA GLY A 149 -22.94 20.22 -16.75
C GLY A 149 -21.50 19.99 -16.34
N GLY A 150 -21.19 19.87 -15.06
CA GLY A 150 -19.84 19.60 -14.56
C GLY A 150 -19.31 18.22 -15.00
N ALA A 151 -18.13 18.21 -15.59
CA ALA A 151 -17.47 16.98 -16.05
C ALA A 151 -16.88 16.18 -14.89
N HIS A 152 -16.77 14.84 -15.06
CA HIS A 152 -16.06 13.99 -14.12
C HIS A 152 -14.60 13.82 -14.57
N ASN A 153 -13.78 14.82 -14.24
CA ASN A 153 -12.37 14.90 -14.61
C ASN A 153 -11.54 15.53 -13.49
N TRP A 154 -10.23 15.55 -13.68
CA TRP A 154 -9.27 16.10 -12.72
C TRP A 154 -9.51 17.59 -12.43
N GLU A 155 -9.93 18.33 -13.43
CA GLU A 155 -10.12 19.76 -13.41
C GLU A 155 -11.43 20.21 -12.74
N ASN A 156 -12.32 19.24 -12.43
CA ASN A 156 -13.61 19.52 -11.80
C ASN A 156 -13.88 18.75 -10.53
N CYS A 157 -13.04 17.77 -10.15
CA CYS A 157 -13.23 16.98 -8.94
C CYS A 157 -12.24 17.38 -7.85
N VAL A 158 -12.69 17.44 -6.61
CA VAL A 158 -11.90 17.81 -5.43
C VAL A 158 -12.24 16.93 -4.23
N ALA A 159 -11.24 16.64 -3.39
CA ALA A 159 -11.47 16.01 -2.10
C ALA A 159 -12.22 16.97 -1.17
N CYS A 160 -13.22 16.48 -0.48
CA CYS A 160 -14.13 17.28 0.32
C CYS A 160 -14.49 16.58 1.63
N CYS A 161 -14.72 17.34 2.72
CA CYS A 161 -15.32 16.77 3.92
C CYS A 161 -16.85 16.69 3.76
N ALA A 162 -17.49 15.76 4.46
CA ALA A 162 -18.93 15.53 4.37
C ALA A 162 -19.75 16.82 4.66
N SER A 163 -19.31 17.64 5.62
CA SER A 163 -20.00 18.89 5.97
C SER A 163 -20.00 19.90 4.82
N CYS A 164 -18.84 20.15 4.18
CA CYS A 164 -18.77 21.05 3.04
C CYS A 164 -19.52 20.49 1.84
N ASN A 165 -19.42 19.18 1.59
CA ASN A 165 -20.13 18.51 0.50
C ASN A 165 -21.65 18.69 0.64
N HIS A 166 -22.18 18.44 1.85
CA HIS A 166 -23.60 18.61 2.14
C HIS A 166 -24.06 20.07 2.01
N LYS A 167 -23.26 21.02 2.55
CA LYS A 167 -23.59 22.46 2.44
C LYS A 167 -23.55 22.96 1.00
N LYS A 168 -22.61 22.46 0.20
CA LYS A 168 -22.49 22.88 -1.20
C LYS A 168 -23.64 22.34 -2.04
N ALA A 169 -24.00 21.07 -1.88
CA ALA A 169 -25.01 20.40 -2.68
C ALA A 169 -24.77 20.66 -4.20
N ASP A 170 -25.78 21.15 -4.91
CA ASP A 170 -25.76 21.45 -6.35
C ASP A 170 -25.46 22.94 -6.68
N ARG A 171 -24.98 23.69 -5.67
CA ARG A 171 -24.68 25.14 -5.84
C ARG A 171 -23.26 25.33 -6.39
N LEU A 172 -23.09 26.41 -7.16
CA LEU A 172 -21.79 26.90 -7.60
C LEU A 172 -21.03 27.57 -6.44
N LEU A 173 -19.71 27.61 -6.53
CA LEU A 173 -18.89 28.30 -5.52
C LEU A 173 -19.19 29.77 -5.44
N SER A 174 -19.51 30.43 -6.58
CA SER A 174 -19.91 31.81 -6.64
C SER A 174 -21.22 32.11 -5.88
N GLU A 175 -22.17 31.16 -5.90
CA GLU A 175 -23.45 31.31 -5.18
C GLU A 175 -23.26 31.17 -3.66
N LEU A 176 -22.16 30.60 -3.24
CA LEU A 176 -21.82 30.39 -1.83
C LEU A 176 -20.79 31.40 -1.30
N GLY A 177 -20.20 32.21 -2.18
CA GLY A 177 -19.03 33.02 -1.81
C GLY A 177 -17.82 32.23 -1.41
N TRP A 178 -17.71 30.96 -1.90
CA TRP A 178 -16.60 30.08 -1.56
C TRP A 178 -15.47 30.20 -2.56
N THR A 179 -14.24 29.99 -2.04
CA THR A 179 -13.04 29.89 -2.85
C THR A 179 -12.46 28.48 -2.73
N LEU A 180 -11.81 28.01 -3.78
CA LEU A 180 -11.14 26.74 -3.80
C LEU A 180 -9.71 26.88 -3.29
N ARG A 181 -9.33 26.06 -2.32
CA ARG A 181 -7.96 26.02 -1.77
C ARG A 181 -7.06 24.99 -2.49
N ALA A 182 -7.68 24.02 -3.16
CA ALA A 182 -6.96 22.97 -3.87
C ALA A 182 -6.70 23.36 -5.33
N SER A 183 -5.57 22.94 -5.86
CA SER A 183 -5.30 23.00 -7.30
C SER A 183 -6.03 21.86 -8.00
N LEU A 184 -6.77 22.15 -9.07
CA LEU A 184 -7.46 21.17 -9.90
C LEU A 184 -6.57 20.62 -11.03
N THR A 185 -5.25 20.79 -10.93
CA THR A 185 -4.30 20.29 -11.93
C THR A 185 -4.22 18.76 -11.88
N PRO A 186 -4.25 18.06 -13.01
CA PRO A 186 -3.97 16.64 -13.06
C PRO A 186 -2.57 16.34 -12.49
N PRO A 187 -2.42 15.29 -11.67
CA PRO A 187 -1.12 14.95 -11.12
C PRO A 187 -0.16 14.49 -12.23
N LYS A 188 1.13 14.76 -12.03
CA LYS A 188 2.22 14.37 -12.94
C LYS A 188 3.14 13.38 -12.25
N GLY A 189 3.85 12.53 -13.02
CA GLY A 189 4.84 11.58 -12.51
C GLY A 189 4.47 10.11 -12.65
N ARG A 190 5.48 9.25 -12.53
CA ARG A 190 5.35 7.80 -12.79
C ARG A 190 4.52 7.09 -11.73
N HIS A 191 4.60 7.52 -10.49
CA HIS A 191 4.08 6.78 -9.32
C HIS A 191 2.59 7.03 -9.05
N TRP A 192 1.98 8.00 -9.71
CA TRP A 192 0.55 8.30 -9.51
C TRP A 192 -0.40 7.15 -9.85
N ARG A 193 -0.01 6.27 -10.78
CA ARG A 193 -0.80 5.04 -11.06
C ARG A 193 -0.83 4.10 -9.87
N LEU A 194 0.28 3.98 -9.15
CA LEU A 194 0.38 3.19 -7.95
C LEU A 194 -0.44 3.84 -6.82
N LEU A 195 -0.27 5.14 -6.60
CA LEU A 195 -1.03 5.92 -5.62
C LEU A 195 -2.54 5.84 -5.86
N ALA A 196 -2.97 5.76 -7.13
CA ALA A 196 -4.37 5.57 -7.51
C ALA A 196 -4.99 4.25 -7.01
N THR A 197 -4.19 3.29 -6.57
CA THR A 197 -4.64 1.95 -6.14
C THR A 197 -4.57 1.73 -4.63
N VAL A 198 -3.93 2.63 -3.88
CA VAL A 198 -3.73 2.49 -2.43
C VAL A 198 -4.38 3.64 -1.67
N LYS A 199 -4.89 3.36 -0.48
CA LYS A 199 -5.44 4.37 0.44
C LYS A 199 -4.37 4.92 1.38
N GLU A 200 -3.50 4.06 1.84
CA GLU A 200 -2.42 4.36 2.78
C GLU A 200 -1.10 3.90 2.18
N ILE A 201 -0.07 4.68 2.36
CA ILE A 201 1.29 4.38 1.90
C ILE A 201 2.07 3.91 3.12
N ASP A 202 2.66 2.72 3.01
CA ASP A 202 3.57 2.20 4.02
C ASP A 202 4.84 3.07 4.04
N PRO A 203 5.37 3.44 5.23
CA PRO A 203 6.58 4.26 5.35
C PRO A 203 7.78 3.69 4.57
N ALA A 204 7.93 2.36 4.53
CA ALA A 204 9.02 1.69 3.79
C ALA A 204 8.97 1.94 2.27
N TRP A 205 7.84 2.41 1.72
CA TRP A 205 7.72 2.69 0.29
C TRP A 205 8.32 4.04 -0.11
N SER A 206 8.51 4.97 0.85
CA SER A 206 8.95 6.35 0.60
C SER A 206 10.28 6.43 -0.16
N GLN A 207 11.15 5.46 0.01
CA GLN A 207 12.44 5.39 -0.69
C GLN A 207 12.33 4.95 -2.18
N TYR A 208 11.18 4.41 -2.58
CA TYR A 208 10.93 3.93 -3.96
C TYR A 208 9.93 4.78 -4.71
N ILE A 209 9.07 5.49 -3.98
CA ILE A 209 7.97 6.26 -4.55
C ILE A 209 8.22 7.73 -4.26
N ASP A 210 8.46 8.49 -5.31
CA ASP A 210 8.41 9.94 -5.21
C ASP A 210 6.93 10.35 -5.10
N VAL A 211 6.52 10.67 -3.87
CA VAL A 211 5.16 11.14 -3.58
C VAL A 211 4.98 12.60 -4.03
N GLY A 212 6.03 13.15 -4.67
CA GLY A 212 6.06 14.47 -5.25
C GLY A 212 5.60 15.56 -4.29
N ALA A 213 6.51 16.43 -3.87
CA ALA A 213 6.12 17.75 -3.37
C ALA A 213 5.34 18.45 -4.50
N ALA A 214 4.01 18.40 -4.44
CA ALA A 214 3.15 19.23 -5.26
C ALA A 214 3.02 20.61 -4.63
#